data_9f517d7a502599fdbba57a5f21a833b6
#
_entry.id   9f517d7a502599fdbba57a5f21a833b6
#
_cell.length_a   1.000
_cell.length_b   1.000
_cell.length_c   1.000
_cell.angle_alpha   90.00
_cell.angle_beta   90.00
_cell.angle_gamma   90.00
#
_symmetry.space_group_name_H-M   'P 1'
#
loop_
_entity.id
_entity.type
_entity.pdbx_description
1 polymer ?
#
loop_
_entity_poly.entity_id
_entity_poly.type
_entity_poly.pdbx_seq_one_letter_code
_entity_poly.pdbx_strand_id
1 'polypeptide(L)'
;MSEELFWKSARELGELYRARQVSPVEVVEAVLERLESVNPKINAMVTVTADQAREQAKAAEERLRSGEDLPPLFGVPMTVKDLAETAGVRTTYGCAAFADYVPEEDAIGWARLKEQGVILLGKTTTPEFGLLGVTESKLTGSTSTPWRPGYNAGGSSGGAAAAVVAGVGPVAWGSDGGGSIRVPSSLCGAVGIKPSIGRIPTADNTDGDSTDGPIARTVLDAAMVFEATAGHHPSDRFSVPRDTRSYVEAALTPGDLTGVRVAACYDLGQKVLDPDVRRLFTQALDDMRAAGATVEEVGIELPDTMLFFDHLNGYEYLEFAEEMRAGGVELWPMIAEVAERAKSVTGRQVSAAFRRGKTEIYNAFAAAMTGADVLVTPTTPVPAFPHDGAAGPTRLVDGQEVPPLGLLIHSMTEPPSHAGLPAISVPGGFDADGLPIGLQFIGRLWADADVISVAARYQRATGWHTRHPAL
;
A
#
# COMPACT_ATOMS: atom_id res chain seq x y z
N MET A 1 10.27 28.20 6.24
CA MET A 1 10.89 27.56 5.05
C MET A 1 11.05 26.04 5.24
N SER A 2 11.53 25.53 6.38
CA SER A 2 11.65 24.07 6.59
C SER A 2 10.29 23.34 6.62
N GLU A 3 9.27 23.92 7.25
CA GLU A 3 7.93 23.32 7.35
C GLU A 3 7.20 23.14 6.01
N GLU A 4 7.56 23.90 4.98
CA GLU A 4 6.96 23.72 3.66
C GLU A 4 7.64 22.65 2.83
N LEU A 5 8.93 22.33 3.06
CA LEU A 5 9.69 21.42 2.21
C LEU A 5 9.27 19.97 2.37
N PHE A 6 8.98 19.49 3.58
CA PHE A 6 8.57 18.10 3.81
C PHE A 6 7.14 17.81 3.32
N TRP A 7 6.34 18.85 3.01
CA TRP A 7 5.03 18.65 2.37
C TRP A 7 5.07 18.67 0.85
N LYS A 8 6.21 18.99 0.22
CA LYS A 8 6.33 18.96 -1.23
C LYS A 8 6.14 17.54 -1.76
N SER A 9 5.46 17.42 -2.90
CA SER A 9 5.33 16.18 -3.65
C SER A 9 6.67 15.82 -4.32
N ALA A 10 6.83 14.56 -4.72
CA ALA A 10 8.03 14.12 -5.46
C ALA A 10 8.20 14.91 -6.76
N ARG A 11 7.08 15.19 -7.44
CA ARG A 11 7.08 16.03 -8.64
C ARG A 11 7.55 17.45 -8.36
N GLU A 12 6.96 18.13 -7.35
CA GLU A 12 7.36 19.49 -6.98
C GLU A 12 8.84 19.57 -6.61
N LEU A 13 9.35 18.58 -5.84
CA LEU A 13 10.78 18.53 -5.51
C LEU A 13 11.64 18.43 -6.77
N GLY A 14 11.31 17.54 -7.70
CA GLY A 14 12.02 17.42 -8.96
C GLY A 14 12.00 18.72 -9.80
N GLU A 15 10.90 19.48 -9.80
CA GLU A 15 10.78 20.77 -10.46
C GLU A 15 11.65 21.83 -9.76
N LEU A 16 11.61 21.90 -8.42
CA LEU A 16 12.42 22.83 -7.61
C LEU A 16 13.93 22.57 -7.75
N TYR A 17 14.35 21.29 -7.81
CA TYR A 17 15.74 20.89 -8.02
C TYR A 17 16.24 21.34 -9.41
N ARG A 18 15.47 21.08 -10.48
CA ARG A 18 15.84 21.53 -11.84
C ARG A 18 15.89 23.04 -11.95
N ALA A 19 15.00 23.74 -11.24
CA ALA A 19 15.00 25.21 -11.17
C ALA A 19 16.08 25.77 -10.24
N ARG A 20 16.82 24.93 -9.52
CA ARG A 20 17.83 25.30 -8.50
C ARG A 20 17.27 26.21 -7.40
N GLN A 21 16.00 26.04 -7.07
CA GLN A 21 15.33 26.81 -6.02
C GLN A 21 15.51 26.18 -4.64
N VAL A 22 15.74 24.86 -4.60
CA VAL A 22 15.97 24.05 -3.39
C VAL A 22 17.00 22.98 -3.72
N SER A 23 17.80 22.57 -2.74
CA SER A 23 18.75 21.46 -2.89
C SER A 23 18.23 20.18 -2.23
N PRO A 24 18.68 18.98 -2.67
CA PRO A 24 18.39 17.73 -1.96
C PRO A 24 18.85 17.75 -0.50
N VAL A 25 19.93 18.48 -0.18
CA VAL A 25 20.44 18.61 1.18
C VAL A 25 19.42 19.34 2.08
N GLU A 26 18.87 20.47 1.62
CA GLU A 26 17.86 21.23 2.37
C GLU A 26 16.60 20.39 2.61
N VAL A 27 16.16 19.63 1.59
CA VAL A 27 14.96 18.78 1.70
C VAL A 27 15.19 17.62 2.66
N VAL A 28 16.33 16.92 2.56
CA VAL A 28 16.67 15.79 3.44
C VAL A 28 16.77 16.24 4.90
N GLU A 29 17.39 17.38 5.18
CA GLU A 29 17.45 17.90 6.56
C GLU A 29 16.04 18.23 7.08
N ALA A 30 15.20 18.91 6.30
CA ALA A 30 13.84 19.21 6.71
C ALA A 30 13.00 17.94 6.99
N VAL A 31 13.19 16.89 6.17
CA VAL A 31 12.49 15.61 6.35
C VAL A 31 13.02 14.84 7.55
N LEU A 32 14.34 14.86 7.81
CA LEU A 32 14.93 14.23 9.00
C LEU A 32 14.51 14.93 10.30
N GLU A 33 14.47 16.26 10.33
CA GLU A 33 13.94 17.04 11.45
C GLU A 33 12.45 16.68 11.70
N ARG A 34 11.67 16.56 10.63
CA ARG A 34 10.27 16.12 10.73
C ARG A 34 10.16 14.70 11.28
N LEU A 35 10.97 13.77 10.79
CA LEU A 35 11.03 12.39 11.26
C LEU A 35 11.31 12.33 12.77
N GLU A 36 12.30 13.05 13.27
CA GLU A 36 12.65 13.11 14.70
C GLU A 36 11.47 13.60 15.56
N SER A 37 10.69 14.56 15.04
CA SER A 37 9.55 15.14 15.76
C SER A 37 8.31 14.24 15.80
N VAL A 38 8.05 13.46 14.74
CA VAL A 38 6.80 12.69 14.59
C VAL A 38 6.93 11.21 14.93
N ASN A 39 8.09 10.59 14.67
CA ASN A 39 8.27 9.14 14.85
C ASN A 39 8.02 8.66 16.29
N PRO A 40 8.36 9.41 17.34
CA PRO A 40 8.01 9.02 18.71
C PRO A 40 6.49 8.91 18.97
N LYS A 41 5.66 9.58 18.16
CA LYS A 41 4.19 9.56 18.28
C LYS A 41 3.53 8.46 17.46
N ILE A 42 4.12 8.13 16.30
CA ILE A 42 3.50 7.22 15.32
C ILE A 42 4.23 5.89 15.18
N ASN A 43 5.48 5.79 15.60
CA ASN A 43 6.32 4.59 15.52
C ASN A 43 6.34 3.97 14.10
N ALA A 44 6.71 4.77 13.11
CA ALA A 44 6.68 4.36 11.70
C ALA A 44 8.00 3.78 11.17
N MET A 45 9.12 4.01 11.86
CA MET A 45 10.46 3.61 11.40
C MET A 45 11.09 2.59 12.34
N VAL A 46 11.67 1.52 11.77
CA VAL A 46 12.44 0.50 12.49
C VAL A 46 13.95 0.71 12.33
N THR A 47 14.38 1.29 11.21
CA THR A 47 15.77 1.66 10.93
C THR A 47 15.80 3.03 10.26
N VAL A 48 16.60 3.95 10.79
CA VAL A 48 16.82 5.28 10.20
C VAL A 48 18.24 5.37 9.66
N THR A 49 18.40 5.79 8.40
CA THR A 49 19.68 5.88 7.70
C THR A 49 20.11 7.35 7.51
N ALA A 50 19.99 8.18 8.55
CA ALA A 50 20.17 9.63 8.47
C ALA A 50 21.52 10.06 7.87
N ASP A 51 22.63 9.46 8.31
CA ASP A 51 23.96 9.84 7.81
C ASP A 51 24.12 9.45 6.34
N GLN A 52 23.66 8.25 5.96
CA GLN A 52 23.67 7.80 4.56
C GLN A 52 22.77 8.71 3.69
N ALA A 53 21.61 9.12 4.19
CA ALA A 53 20.71 10.04 3.48
C ALA A 53 21.38 11.40 3.25
N ARG A 54 22.10 11.94 4.24
CA ARG A 54 22.88 13.18 4.10
C ARG A 54 24.00 13.05 3.07
N GLU A 55 24.74 11.95 3.06
CA GLU A 55 25.79 11.67 2.06
C GLU A 55 25.20 11.57 0.64
N GLN A 56 24.10 10.82 0.48
CA GLN A 56 23.38 10.72 -0.80
C GLN A 56 22.85 12.07 -1.27
N ALA A 57 22.34 12.91 -0.36
CA ALA A 57 21.84 14.25 -0.67
C ALA A 57 22.97 15.18 -1.19
N LYS A 58 24.14 15.14 -0.57
CA LYS A 58 25.32 15.90 -1.03
C LYS A 58 25.75 15.46 -2.43
N ALA A 59 25.86 14.15 -2.65
CA ALA A 59 26.21 13.60 -3.95
C ALA A 59 25.16 13.96 -5.03
N ALA A 60 23.87 13.95 -4.66
CA ALA A 60 22.78 14.37 -5.55
C ALA A 60 22.87 15.86 -5.90
N GLU A 61 23.19 16.72 -4.94
CA GLU A 61 23.37 18.16 -5.18
C GLU A 61 24.53 18.45 -6.14
N GLU A 62 25.65 17.72 -6.02
CA GLU A 62 26.80 17.85 -6.94
C GLU A 62 26.41 17.46 -8.38
N ARG A 63 25.67 16.37 -8.56
CA ARG A 63 25.20 15.92 -9.88
C ARG A 63 24.19 16.90 -10.48
N LEU A 64 23.29 17.50 -9.69
CA LEU A 64 22.39 18.54 -10.17
C LEU A 64 23.14 19.80 -10.64
N ARG A 65 24.27 20.13 -9.98
CA ARG A 65 25.13 21.26 -10.39
C ARG A 65 25.87 20.99 -11.70
N SER A 66 26.22 19.74 -12.02
CA SER A 66 26.92 19.39 -13.27
C SER A 66 26.06 19.59 -14.52
N GLY A 67 24.73 19.69 -14.38
CA GLY A 67 23.82 19.89 -15.50
C GLY A 67 23.49 18.61 -16.27
N GLU A 68 23.70 17.44 -15.65
CA GLU A 68 23.28 16.14 -16.19
C GLU A 68 21.74 16.09 -16.37
N ASP A 69 21.28 15.37 -17.38
CA ASP A 69 19.87 14.99 -17.49
C ASP A 69 19.58 13.86 -16.50
N LEU A 70 18.81 14.17 -15.47
CA LEU A 70 18.59 13.29 -14.33
C LEU A 70 17.16 12.75 -14.31
N PRO A 71 16.95 11.51 -13.82
CA PRO A 71 15.64 10.88 -13.77
C PRO A 71 14.63 11.71 -12.96
N PRO A 72 13.32 11.49 -13.20
CA PRO A 72 12.26 12.28 -12.52
C PRO A 72 12.25 12.19 -10.99
N LEU A 73 12.68 11.06 -10.41
CA LEU A 73 12.74 10.83 -8.97
C LEU A 73 14.10 11.15 -8.34
N PHE A 74 15.03 11.70 -9.10
CA PHE A 74 16.38 11.99 -8.63
C PHE A 74 16.37 12.96 -7.44
N GLY A 75 17.07 12.59 -6.36
CA GLY A 75 17.15 13.37 -5.13
C GLY A 75 15.90 13.34 -4.25
N VAL A 76 14.84 12.62 -4.63
CA VAL A 76 13.63 12.50 -3.83
C VAL A 76 13.88 11.60 -2.62
N PRO A 77 13.62 12.08 -1.38
CA PRO A 77 13.72 11.23 -0.19
C PRO A 77 12.54 10.27 -0.10
N MET A 78 12.82 8.99 0.22
CA MET A 78 11.79 7.98 0.39
C MET A 78 12.12 6.96 1.47
N THR A 79 11.11 6.27 1.93
CA THR A 79 11.21 5.16 2.88
C THR A 79 10.91 3.82 2.21
N VAL A 80 11.42 2.73 2.78
CA VAL A 80 11.25 1.38 2.24
C VAL A 80 10.71 0.46 3.33
N LYS A 81 9.66 -0.30 3.03
CA LYS A 81 9.10 -1.30 3.95
C LYS A 81 10.17 -2.30 4.36
N ASP A 82 10.16 -2.70 5.62
CA ASP A 82 11.15 -3.59 6.21
C ASP A 82 10.98 -5.08 5.81
N LEU A 83 10.31 -5.33 4.70
CA LEU A 83 10.30 -6.62 4.00
C LEU A 83 11.16 -6.60 2.74
N ALA A 84 11.34 -5.43 2.11
CA ALA A 84 12.15 -5.31 0.91
C ALA A 84 13.64 -5.31 1.28
N GLU A 85 14.39 -6.27 0.83
CA GLU A 85 15.83 -6.33 1.02
C GLU A 85 16.51 -5.10 0.45
N THR A 86 17.43 -4.55 1.23
CA THR A 86 18.13 -3.30 0.93
C THR A 86 19.59 -3.51 1.29
N ALA A 87 20.44 -3.75 0.31
CA ALA A 87 21.83 -4.12 0.49
C ALA A 87 22.55 -3.15 1.44
N GLY A 88 23.21 -3.70 2.47
CA GLY A 88 23.94 -2.95 3.46
C GLY A 88 23.08 -2.19 4.49
N VAL A 89 21.76 -2.35 4.47
CA VAL A 89 20.82 -1.72 5.43
C VAL A 89 20.05 -2.79 6.18
N ARG A 90 20.05 -2.70 7.50
CA ARG A 90 19.33 -3.61 8.39
C ARG A 90 17.88 -3.80 7.93
N THR A 91 17.47 -5.05 7.70
CA THR A 91 16.15 -5.48 7.27
C THR A 91 15.67 -6.60 8.19
N THR A 92 14.67 -6.34 9.02
CA THR A 92 14.29 -7.23 10.12
C THR A 92 13.09 -8.11 9.83
N TYR A 93 12.37 -7.87 8.76
CA TYR A 93 11.06 -8.48 8.45
C TYR A 93 10.04 -8.33 9.60
N GLY A 94 10.22 -7.33 10.48
CA GLY A 94 9.41 -7.14 11.69
C GLY A 94 9.64 -8.20 12.78
N CYS A 95 10.57 -9.14 12.59
CA CYS A 95 10.82 -10.29 13.45
C CYS A 95 12.09 -10.12 14.30
N ALA A 96 11.99 -10.42 15.59
CA ALA A 96 13.11 -10.32 16.52
C ALA A 96 14.29 -11.26 16.16
N ALA A 97 14.03 -12.38 15.49
CA ALA A 97 15.09 -13.29 15.05
C ALA A 97 16.00 -12.69 13.95
N PHE A 98 15.50 -11.69 13.23
CA PHE A 98 16.23 -10.98 12.19
C PHE A 98 16.61 -9.54 12.61
N ALA A 99 16.61 -9.26 13.90
CA ALA A 99 16.85 -7.92 14.45
C ALA A 99 18.14 -7.26 13.95
N ASP A 100 19.17 -8.05 13.65
CA ASP A 100 20.49 -7.60 13.21
C ASP A 100 20.82 -8.04 11.77
N TYR A 101 19.86 -8.60 11.03
CA TYR A 101 20.08 -9.05 9.65
C TYR A 101 20.31 -7.88 8.70
N VAL A 102 21.34 -8.00 7.89
CA VAL A 102 21.69 -7.04 6.84
C VAL A 102 21.86 -7.80 5.52
N PRO A 103 20.97 -7.57 4.53
CA PRO A 103 21.04 -8.24 3.25
C PRO A 103 22.25 -7.79 2.43
N GLU A 104 22.76 -8.68 1.58
CA GLU A 104 23.87 -8.41 0.65
C GLU A 104 23.37 -7.90 -0.71
N GLU A 105 22.10 -8.19 -1.06
CA GLU A 105 21.47 -7.83 -2.32
C GLU A 105 20.27 -6.91 -2.12
N ASP A 106 19.92 -6.19 -3.17
CA ASP A 106 18.71 -5.34 -3.20
C ASP A 106 17.52 -6.11 -3.78
N ALA A 107 16.36 -5.92 -3.22
CA ALA A 107 15.12 -6.30 -3.89
C ALA A 107 14.97 -5.59 -5.24
N ILE A 108 14.40 -6.26 -6.26
CA ILE A 108 14.35 -5.77 -7.65
C ILE A 108 13.76 -4.36 -7.74
N GLY A 109 12.63 -4.12 -7.06
CA GLY A 109 11.97 -2.81 -7.07
C GLY A 109 12.86 -1.73 -6.46
N TRP A 110 13.54 -2.04 -5.36
CA TRP A 110 14.45 -1.11 -4.71
C TRP A 110 15.69 -0.83 -5.57
N ALA A 111 16.29 -1.84 -6.21
CA ALA A 111 17.41 -1.65 -7.12
C ALA A 111 17.08 -0.65 -8.24
N ARG A 112 15.88 -0.79 -8.86
CA ARG A 112 15.39 0.16 -9.87
C ARG A 112 15.20 1.57 -9.33
N LEU A 113 14.75 1.72 -8.09
CA LEU A 113 14.59 3.03 -7.45
C LEU A 113 15.94 3.67 -7.13
N LYS A 114 16.93 2.88 -6.70
CA LYS A 114 18.33 3.36 -6.56
C LYS A 114 18.89 3.89 -7.88
N GLU A 115 18.60 3.24 -9.00
CA GLU A 115 18.98 3.72 -10.34
C GLU A 115 18.35 5.07 -10.68
N GLN A 116 17.15 5.38 -10.14
CA GLN A 116 16.53 6.70 -10.25
C GLN A 116 17.25 7.76 -9.40
N GLY A 117 18.14 7.38 -8.51
CA GLY A 117 18.86 8.29 -7.62
C GLY A 117 17.99 8.82 -6.48
N VAL A 118 17.00 8.05 -6.01
CA VAL A 118 16.24 8.36 -4.79
C VAL A 118 17.14 8.32 -3.56
N ILE A 119 16.78 9.03 -2.51
CA ILE A 119 17.52 9.09 -1.25
C ILE A 119 16.81 8.25 -0.20
N LEU A 120 17.48 7.22 0.35
CA LEU A 120 16.93 6.35 1.37
C LEU A 120 16.93 7.01 2.74
N LEU A 121 15.74 7.19 3.33
CA LEU A 121 15.57 7.66 4.71
C LEU A 121 15.65 6.54 5.75
N GLY A 122 15.35 5.30 5.34
CA GLY A 122 15.38 4.12 6.20
C GLY A 122 14.27 3.14 5.91
N LYS A 123 14.11 2.18 6.86
CA LYS A 123 13.12 1.09 6.80
C LYS A 123 11.93 1.40 7.69
N THR A 124 10.73 1.16 7.16
CA THR A 124 9.47 1.39 7.88
C THR A 124 8.97 0.13 8.56
N THR A 125 8.31 0.29 9.69
CA THR A 125 7.72 -0.82 10.47
C THR A 125 6.74 -1.64 9.66
N THR A 126 6.69 -2.93 9.97
CA THR A 126 5.80 -3.96 9.43
C THR A 126 5.50 -4.99 10.51
N PRO A 127 4.38 -5.71 10.50
CA PRO A 127 4.23 -6.90 11.31
C PRO A 127 5.21 -7.98 10.86
N GLU A 128 5.42 -9.01 11.69
CA GLU A 128 6.30 -10.13 11.35
C GLU A 128 5.95 -10.69 9.97
N PHE A 129 6.94 -10.69 9.06
CA PHE A 129 6.86 -11.19 7.68
C PHE A 129 5.70 -10.62 6.85
N GLY A 130 5.10 -9.52 7.28
CA GLY A 130 4.00 -8.89 6.56
C GLY A 130 2.65 -9.61 6.69
N LEU A 131 2.49 -10.53 7.62
CA LEU A 131 1.38 -11.49 7.68
C LEU A 131 0.09 -10.97 8.35
N LEU A 132 0.05 -9.70 8.78
CA LEU A 132 -1.10 -9.12 9.49
C LEU A 132 -1.65 -7.86 8.83
N GLY A 133 -2.97 -7.64 8.98
CA GLY A 133 -3.66 -6.41 8.58
C GLY A 133 -3.43 -5.22 9.51
N VAL A 134 -2.62 -5.38 10.54
CA VAL A 134 -2.21 -4.36 11.50
C VAL A 134 -0.69 -4.36 11.58
N THR A 135 -0.09 -3.17 11.74
CA THR A 135 1.37 -3.06 11.89
C THR A 135 1.74 -3.07 13.36
N GLU A 136 2.02 -4.27 13.84
CA GLU A 136 2.42 -4.57 15.20
C GLU A 136 3.39 -5.75 15.20
N SER A 137 4.46 -5.68 15.99
CA SER A 137 5.40 -6.81 16.19
C SER A 137 6.03 -6.77 17.57
N LYS A 138 6.58 -7.92 18.00
CA LYS A 138 7.38 -8.01 19.25
C LYS A 138 8.62 -7.12 19.20
N LEU A 139 9.18 -6.90 18.01
CA LEU A 139 10.40 -6.13 17.81
C LEU A 139 10.15 -4.62 17.89
N THR A 140 9.06 -4.12 17.30
CA THR A 140 8.86 -2.69 17.10
C THR A 140 7.67 -2.12 17.89
N GLY A 141 6.79 -2.96 18.42
CA GLY A 141 5.50 -2.50 18.94
C GLY A 141 4.53 -2.11 17.83
N SER A 142 3.53 -1.30 18.16
CA SER A 142 2.44 -0.90 17.28
C SER A 142 2.72 0.42 16.57
N THR A 143 2.32 0.52 15.29
CA THR A 143 2.39 1.75 14.48
C THR A 143 1.04 2.44 14.44
N SER A 144 1.02 3.74 14.73
CA SER A 144 -0.20 4.55 14.76
C SER A 144 -0.47 5.26 13.44
N THR A 145 -1.76 5.39 13.09
CA THR A 145 -2.15 6.37 12.08
C THR A 145 -1.78 7.79 12.54
N PRO A 146 -1.24 8.65 11.65
CA PRO A 146 -0.85 10.01 11.99
C PRO A 146 -2.00 10.91 12.44
N TRP A 147 -3.23 10.55 12.11
CA TRP A 147 -4.42 11.31 12.46
C TRP A 147 -4.82 11.17 13.93
N ARG A 148 -4.50 10.03 14.52
CA ARG A 148 -4.84 9.74 15.93
C ARG A 148 -3.83 8.73 16.50
N PRO A 149 -2.74 9.19 17.13
CA PRO A 149 -1.83 8.30 17.84
C PRO A 149 -2.57 7.39 18.84
N GLY A 150 -2.18 6.10 18.89
CA GLY A 150 -2.90 5.06 19.62
C GLY A 150 -3.95 4.30 18.79
N TYR A 151 -4.18 4.71 17.55
CA TYR A 151 -5.04 4.02 16.57
C TYR A 151 -4.21 3.38 15.47
N ASN A 152 -4.66 2.25 14.97
CA ASN A 152 -3.94 1.40 14.04
C ASN A 152 -3.67 2.08 12.69
N ALA A 153 -2.48 1.94 12.15
CA ALA A 153 -2.09 2.42 10.83
C ALA A 153 -2.49 1.48 9.68
N GLY A 154 -3.11 0.35 10.01
CA GLY A 154 -3.27 -0.74 9.04
C GLY A 154 -1.98 -1.52 8.84
N GLY A 155 -2.02 -2.51 7.95
CA GLY A 155 -0.88 -3.38 7.68
C GLY A 155 -1.02 -4.09 6.31
N SER A 156 0.08 -4.67 5.89
CA SER A 156 1.36 -4.78 6.59
C SER A 156 2.33 -3.61 6.31
N SER A 157 2.05 -2.68 5.39
CA SER A 157 2.89 -1.50 5.11
C SER A 157 2.47 -0.26 5.94
N GLY A 158 2.06 -0.44 7.20
CA GLY A 158 1.54 0.65 8.05
C GLY A 158 2.57 1.72 8.34
N GLY A 159 3.83 1.34 8.59
CA GLY A 159 4.91 2.30 8.78
C GLY A 159 5.14 3.16 7.54
N ALA A 160 5.06 2.58 6.34
CA ALA A 160 5.23 3.31 5.08
C ALA A 160 4.11 4.37 4.87
N ALA A 161 2.86 3.97 5.06
CA ALA A 161 1.72 4.89 4.93
C ALA A 161 1.74 5.99 6.01
N ALA A 162 2.02 5.62 7.27
CA ALA A 162 2.14 6.58 8.36
C ALA A 162 3.27 7.58 8.13
N ALA A 163 4.45 7.13 7.69
CA ALA A 163 5.59 7.99 7.39
C ALA A 163 5.25 9.03 6.31
N VAL A 164 4.71 8.60 5.17
CA VAL A 164 4.35 9.48 4.04
C VAL A 164 3.34 10.53 4.46
N VAL A 165 2.29 10.14 5.18
CA VAL A 165 1.23 11.06 5.63
C VAL A 165 1.70 12.00 6.72
N ALA A 166 2.66 11.58 7.55
CA ALA A 166 3.28 12.43 8.56
C ALA A 166 4.32 13.42 7.99
N GLY A 167 4.62 13.39 6.68
CA GLY A 167 5.60 14.25 6.04
C GLY A 167 7.03 13.69 6.05
N VAL A 168 7.20 12.40 6.30
CA VAL A 168 8.52 11.72 6.23
C VAL A 168 8.74 11.20 4.79
N GLY A 169 9.10 12.13 3.92
CA GLY A 169 9.20 11.90 2.48
C GLY A 169 7.84 11.92 1.76
N PRO A 170 7.83 12.19 0.45
CA PRO A 170 6.60 12.21 -0.36
C PRO A 170 6.11 10.82 -0.76
N VAL A 171 7.01 9.85 -0.82
CA VAL A 171 6.76 8.49 -1.34
C VAL A 171 7.42 7.43 -0.45
N ALA A 172 6.85 6.24 -0.47
CA ALA A 172 7.38 5.05 0.19
C ALA A 172 7.19 3.81 -0.70
N TRP A 173 8.01 2.80 -0.45
CA TRP A 173 7.91 1.47 -1.07
C TRP A 173 7.24 0.49 -0.12
N GLY A 174 6.24 -0.25 -0.61
CA GLY A 174 5.49 -1.26 0.12
C GLY A 174 5.26 -2.53 -0.68
N SER A 175 4.52 -3.48 -0.11
CA SER A 175 4.08 -4.72 -0.76
C SER A 175 2.62 -5.03 -0.42
N ASP A 176 1.91 -5.75 -1.30
CA ASP A 176 0.48 -6.05 -1.19
C ASP A 176 0.17 -7.45 -1.73
N GLY A 177 -0.05 -8.41 -0.85
CA GLY A 177 -0.58 -9.72 -1.19
C GLY A 177 -2.10 -9.79 -1.01
N GLY A 178 -2.64 -9.23 0.07
CA GLY A 178 -4.07 -9.22 0.40
C GLY A 178 -4.65 -7.83 0.66
N GLY A 179 -3.86 -6.75 0.47
CA GLY A 179 -4.27 -5.38 0.80
C GLY A 179 -3.19 -4.58 1.51
N SER A 180 -1.99 -5.10 1.64
CA SER A 180 -0.96 -4.54 2.52
C SER A 180 -0.36 -3.19 2.06
N ILE A 181 -0.67 -2.70 0.87
CA ILE A 181 -0.51 -1.30 0.44
C ILE A 181 -1.79 -0.52 0.68
N ARG A 182 -2.93 -1.07 0.25
CA ARG A 182 -4.22 -0.39 0.19
C ARG A 182 -4.85 -0.17 1.57
N VAL A 183 -4.82 -1.18 2.45
CA VAL A 183 -5.33 -1.10 3.82
C VAL A 183 -4.65 0.05 4.59
N PRO A 184 -3.30 0.08 4.72
CA PRO A 184 -2.66 1.18 5.43
C PRO A 184 -2.84 2.53 4.72
N SER A 185 -2.93 2.56 3.39
CA SER A 185 -3.26 3.80 2.67
C SER A 185 -4.64 4.32 3.04
N SER A 186 -5.64 3.43 3.20
CA SER A 186 -6.98 3.79 3.69
C SER A 186 -6.92 4.39 5.09
N LEU A 187 -6.34 3.67 6.05
CA LEU A 187 -6.35 4.06 7.46
C LEU A 187 -5.45 5.26 7.79
N CYS A 188 -4.49 5.55 6.92
CA CYS A 188 -3.62 6.73 7.06
C CYS A 188 -4.02 7.90 6.15
N GLY A 189 -4.92 7.70 5.18
CA GLY A 189 -5.28 8.75 4.21
C GLY A 189 -4.18 9.00 3.16
N ALA A 190 -3.46 7.96 2.77
CA ALA A 190 -2.48 7.96 1.69
C ALA A 190 -3.10 7.47 0.37
N VAL A 191 -2.34 7.59 -0.70
CA VAL A 191 -2.56 6.89 -1.97
C VAL A 191 -1.68 5.65 -1.99
N GLY A 192 -2.27 4.48 -2.30
CA GLY A 192 -1.53 3.24 -2.45
C GLY A 192 -1.92 2.52 -3.73
N ILE A 193 -0.94 2.19 -4.57
CA ILE A 193 -1.17 1.45 -5.82
C ILE A 193 -0.73 0.00 -5.63
N LYS A 194 -1.67 -0.92 -5.79
CA LYS A 194 -1.41 -2.33 -6.05
C LYS A 194 -1.50 -2.54 -7.56
N PRO A 195 -0.39 -2.76 -8.26
CA PRO A 195 -0.42 -3.02 -9.70
C PRO A 195 -1.16 -4.31 -10.08
N SER A 196 -1.45 -4.46 -11.34
CA SER A 196 -1.74 -5.79 -11.91
C SER A 196 -0.58 -6.74 -11.61
N ILE A 197 -0.90 -8.00 -11.34
CA ILE A 197 0.13 -9.02 -11.10
C ILE A 197 1.16 -9.02 -12.24
N GLY A 198 2.43 -9.09 -11.88
CA GLY A 198 3.55 -9.11 -12.82
C GLY A 198 3.98 -7.75 -13.40
N ARG A 199 3.26 -6.65 -13.15
CA ARG A 199 3.68 -5.32 -13.62
C ARG A 199 4.95 -4.82 -12.93
N ILE A 200 5.06 -5.05 -11.63
CA ILE A 200 6.30 -4.87 -10.87
C ILE A 200 6.85 -6.25 -10.54
N PRO A 201 8.08 -6.56 -10.92
CA PRO A 201 8.66 -7.87 -10.65
C PRO A 201 9.03 -8.02 -9.18
N THR A 202 8.77 -9.20 -8.63
CA THR A 202 9.10 -9.60 -7.27
C THR A 202 9.76 -10.98 -7.30
N ALA A 203 11.00 -11.11 -6.81
CA ALA A 203 11.80 -12.32 -7.00
C ALA A 203 11.16 -13.60 -6.43
N ASP A 204 10.52 -13.49 -5.26
CA ASP A 204 9.94 -14.62 -4.53
C ASP A 204 8.42 -14.74 -4.71
N ASN A 205 7.91 -14.31 -5.85
CA ASN A 205 6.51 -14.42 -6.17
C ASN A 205 6.16 -15.88 -6.54
N THR A 206 5.78 -16.67 -5.55
CA THR A 206 5.48 -18.10 -5.71
C THR A 206 4.03 -18.36 -6.09
N ASP A 207 3.11 -17.58 -5.57
CA ASP A 207 1.65 -17.74 -5.67
C ASP A 207 0.99 -16.87 -6.76
N GLY A 208 1.68 -15.82 -7.23
CA GLY A 208 1.15 -14.88 -8.21
C GLY A 208 0.10 -13.93 -7.64
N ASP A 209 0.04 -13.73 -6.32
CA ASP A 209 -0.89 -12.81 -5.66
C ASP A 209 -0.18 -11.56 -5.12
N SER A 210 1.05 -11.73 -4.63
CA SER A 210 1.83 -10.65 -4.06
C SER A 210 2.46 -9.74 -5.12
N THR A 211 2.46 -8.46 -4.85
CA THR A 211 3.14 -7.44 -5.67
C THR A 211 3.70 -6.35 -4.78
N ASP A 212 4.84 -5.81 -5.17
CA ASP A 212 5.35 -4.57 -4.60
C ASP A 212 4.64 -3.36 -5.22
N GLY A 213 4.71 -2.22 -4.55
CA GLY A 213 4.16 -0.99 -5.10
C GLY A 213 4.35 0.24 -4.24
N PRO A 214 4.01 1.42 -4.80
CA PRO A 214 4.17 2.71 -4.15
C PRO A 214 3.06 3.05 -3.17
N ILE A 215 3.44 3.78 -2.13
CA ILE A 215 2.57 4.56 -1.26
C ILE A 215 3.01 6.01 -1.33
N ALA A 216 2.07 6.95 -1.54
CA ALA A 216 2.38 8.36 -1.72
C ALA A 216 1.25 9.25 -1.17
N ARG A 217 1.44 10.57 -1.16
CA ARG A 217 0.35 11.51 -0.88
C ARG A 217 -0.50 11.81 -2.11
N THR A 218 0.07 11.66 -3.31
CA THR A 218 -0.64 11.92 -4.57
C THR A 218 -0.61 10.72 -5.51
N VAL A 219 -1.65 10.58 -6.34
CA VAL A 219 -1.68 9.55 -7.40
C VAL A 219 -0.54 9.76 -8.38
N LEU A 220 -0.17 11.00 -8.67
CA LEU A 220 0.92 11.31 -9.58
C LEU A 220 2.28 10.83 -9.06
N ASP A 221 2.59 11.11 -7.78
CA ASP A 221 3.84 10.65 -7.18
C ASP A 221 3.91 9.11 -7.12
N ALA A 222 2.78 8.47 -6.77
CA ALA A 222 2.69 7.00 -6.82
C ALA A 222 2.89 6.46 -8.25
N ALA A 223 2.33 7.11 -9.26
CA ALA A 223 2.51 6.74 -10.67
C ALA A 223 3.97 6.91 -11.13
N MET A 224 4.69 7.94 -10.66
CA MET A 224 6.12 8.12 -10.96
C MET A 224 6.96 6.95 -10.42
N VAL A 225 6.71 6.53 -9.18
CA VAL A 225 7.39 5.38 -8.58
C VAL A 225 7.02 4.08 -9.31
N PHE A 226 5.74 3.89 -9.64
CA PHE A 226 5.29 2.72 -10.39
C PHE A 226 5.94 2.65 -11.77
N GLU A 227 5.99 3.75 -12.52
CA GLU A 227 6.61 3.80 -13.85
C GLU A 227 8.11 3.45 -13.79
N ALA A 228 8.81 3.93 -12.77
CA ALA A 228 10.22 3.64 -12.56
C ALA A 228 10.50 2.15 -12.28
N THR A 229 9.57 1.45 -11.63
CA THR A 229 9.76 0.07 -11.15
C THR A 229 9.13 -0.99 -12.03
N ALA A 230 8.17 -0.64 -12.91
CA ALA A 230 7.45 -1.57 -13.78
C ALA A 230 8.34 -2.23 -14.84
N GLY A 231 7.89 -3.40 -15.30
CA GLY A 231 8.48 -4.13 -16.45
C GLY A 231 9.18 -5.42 -16.06
N HIS A 232 9.39 -6.29 -17.05
CA HIS A 232 9.91 -7.63 -16.88
C HIS A 232 11.28 -7.69 -16.17
N HIS A 233 11.46 -8.75 -15.35
CA HIS A 233 12.74 -9.16 -14.78
C HIS A 233 12.88 -10.68 -14.83
N PRO A 234 14.05 -11.25 -15.20
CA PRO A 234 14.24 -12.70 -15.40
C PRO A 234 13.99 -13.56 -14.15
N SER A 235 14.20 -13.00 -12.96
CA SER A 235 13.99 -13.70 -11.68
C SER A 235 12.51 -13.87 -11.30
N ASP A 236 11.59 -13.12 -11.95
CA ASP A 236 10.15 -13.26 -11.71
C ASP A 236 9.46 -13.83 -12.95
N ARG A 237 9.02 -15.09 -12.84
CA ARG A 237 8.31 -15.81 -13.91
C ARG A 237 6.95 -15.21 -14.27
N PHE A 238 6.33 -14.42 -13.38
CA PHE A 238 5.06 -13.75 -13.61
C PHE A 238 5.22 -12.35 -14.20
N SER A 239 6.45 -11.80 -14.17
CA SER A 239 6.67 -10.44 -14.64
C SER A 239 6.42 -10.28 -16.13
N VAL A 240 5.77 -9.16 -16.49
CA VAL A 240 5.38 -8.84 -17.86
C VAL A 240 6.14 -7.60 -18.37
N PRO A 241 6.27 -7.42 -19.69
CA PRO A 241 6.86 -6.21 -20.25
C PRO A 241 6.17 -4.93 -19.77
N ARG A 242 6.87 -3.81 -19.83
CA ARG A 242 6.28 -2.49 -19.56
C ARG A 242 5.06 -2.26 -20.44
N ASP A 243 4.07 -1.54 -19.92
CA ASP A 243 2.97 -1.03 -20.74
C ASP A 243 3.51 -0.05 -21.79
N THR A 244 2.84 0.03 -22.92
CA THR A 244 3.12 1.06 -23.94
C THR A 244 2.62 2.43 -23.51
N ARG A 245 1.70 2.50 -22.55
CA ARG A 245 1.16 3.74 -21.97
C ARG A 245 1.96 4.14 -20.74
N SER A 246 2.26 5.43 -20.63
CA SER A 246 2.89 5.99 -19.43
C SER A 246 1.88 6.11 -18.28
N TYR A 247 2.23 5.63 -17.11
CA TYR A 247 1.44 5.79 -15.89
C TYR A 247 1.44 7.23 -15.40
N VAL A 248 2.56 7.94 -15.60
CA VAL A 248 2.67 9.37 -15.28
C VAL A 248 1.75 10.19 -16.17
N GLU A 249 1.74 9.95 -17.48
CA GLU A 249 0.81 10.63 -18.40
C GLU A 249 -0.66 10.30 -18.08
N ALA A 250 -0.95 9.06 -17.68
CA ALA A 250 -2.29 8.67 -17.24
C ALA A 250 -2.72 9.46 -15.98
N ALA A 251 -1.84 9.66 -15.00
CA ALA A 251 -2.11 10.48 -13.83
C ALA A 251 -2.29 11.97 -14.17
N LEU A 252 -1.64 12.45 -15.23
CA LEU A 252 -1.74 13.81 -15.72
C LEU A 252 -2.93 14.04 -16.67
N THR A 253 -3.72 13.01 -17.01
CA THR A 253 -4.91 13.15 -17.86
C THR A 253 -5.78 14.31 -17.37
N PRO A 254 -6.03 15.33 -18.20
CA PRO A 254 -6.76 16.53 -17.78
C PRO A 254 -8.27 16.27 -17.62
N GLY A 255 -8.96 17.22 -17.00
CA GLY A 255 -10.41 17.22 -16.85
C GLY A 255 -10.91 16.55 -15.57
N ASP A 256 -12.22 16.54 -15.47
CA ASP A 256 -13.01 15.89 -14.41
C ASP A 256 -13.35 14.44 -14.79
N LEU A 257 -14.38 13.86 -14.17
CA LEU A 257 -14.82 12.49 -14.45
C LEU A 257 -15.85 12.36 -15.59
N THR A 258 -16.05 13.41 -16.39
CA THR A 258 -16.98 13.37 -17.52
C THR A 258 -16.64 12.22 -18.47
N GLY A 259 -17.65 11.39 -18.77
CA GLY A 259 -17.54 10.23 -19.64
C GLY A 259 -16.99 8.96 -18.96
N VAL A 260 -16.62 9.03 -17.68
CA VAL A 260 -16.23 7.83 -16.90
C VAL A 260 -17.47 7.10 -16.42
N ARG A 261 -17.51 5.79 -16.62
CA ARG A 261 -18.55 4.90 -16.13
C ARG A 261 -18.00 4.12 -14.93
N VAL A 262 -18.63 4.31 -13.79
CA VAL A 262 -18.24 3.70 -12.51
C VAL A 262 -19.26 2.65 -12.12
N ALA A 263 -18.84 1.40 -11.95
CA ALA A 263 -19.57 0.43 -11.17
C ALA A 263 -19.24 0.65 -9.68
N ALA A 264 -20.22 0.72 -8.80
CA ALA A 264 -20.02 0.96 -7.36
C ALA A 264 -20.56 -0.22 -6.56
N CYS A 265 -19.72 -0.79 -5.68
CA CYS A 265 -20.13 -1.87 -4.80
C CYS A 265 -19.76 -1.55 -3.35
N TYR A 266 -20.74 -1.61 -2.43
CA TYR A 266 -20.57 -1.20 -1.05
C TYR A 266 -19.73 -2.17 -0.22
N ASP A 267 -19.85 -3.47 -0.44
CA ASP A 267 -19.35 -4.47 0.50
C ASP A 267 -18.75 -5.73 -0.13
N LEU A 268 -18.64 -5.80 -1.45
CA LEU A 268 -18.19 -7.00 -2.19
C LEU A 268 -18.92 -8.30 -1.74
N GLY A 269 -20.17 -8.18 -1.30
CA GLY A 269 -20.97 -9.31 -0.81
C GLY A 269 -20.62 -9.77 0.62
N GLN A 270 -19.70 -9.09 1.31
CA GLN A 270 -19.29 -9.44 2.69
C GLN A 270 -20.35 -9.06 3.74
N LYS A 271 -21.30 -8.18 3.41
CA LYS A 271 -22.43 -7.74 4.25
C LYS A 271 -22.03 -7.02 5.55
N VAL A 272 -20.75 -6.73 5.73
CA VAL A 272 -20.23 -6.01 6.89
C VAL A 272 -19.62 -4.70 6.40
N LEU A 273 -20.19 -3.59 6.86
CA LEU A 273 -19.68 -2.26 6.54
C LEU A 273 -20.06 -1.29 7.65
N ASP A 274 -19.06 -0.63 8.22
CA ASP A 274 -19.26 0.40 9.24
C ASP A 274 -20.21 1.51 8.72
N PRO A 275 -21.15 2.01 9.53
CA PRO A 275 -22.09 3.06 9.11
C PRO A 275 -21.42 4.34 8.61
N ASP A 276 -20.30 4.76 9.22
CA ASP A 276 -19.57 5.94 8.77
C ASP A 276 -18.86 5.68 7.43
N VAL A 277 -18.26 4.50 7.24
CA VAL A 277 -17.70 4.10 5.96
C VAL A 277 -18.78 4.08 4.88
N ARG A 278 -19.95 3.52 5.16
CA ARG A 278 -21.10 3.52 4.24
C ARG A 278 -21.52 4.94 3.86
N ARG A 279 -21.69 5.81 4.85
CA ARG A 279 -22.08 7.21 4.63
C ARG A 279 -21.07 7.97 3.77
N LEU A 280 -19.78 7.85 4.09
CA LEU A 280 -18.71 8.52 3.37
C LEU A 280 -18.55 7.94 1.95
N PHE A 281 -18.73 6.65 1.76
CA PHE A 281 -18.74 6.04 0.44
C PHE A 281 -19.90 6.57 -0.42
N THR A 282 -21.11 6.67 0.14
CA THR A 282 -22.26 7.29 -0.55
C THR A 282 -21.95 8.72 -0.96
N GLN A 283 -21.36 9.53 -0.07
CA GLN A 283 -20.94 10.90 -0.40
C GLN A 283 -19.91 10.92 -1.52
N ALA A 284 -18.93 10.02 -1.52
CA ALA A 284 -17.93 9.93 -2.57
C ALA A 284 -18.53 9.57 -3.94
N LEU A 285 -19.57 8.73 -3.98
CA LEU A 285 -20.28 8.44 -5.22
C LEU A 285 -21.04 9.68 -5.73
N ASP A 286 -21.58 10.50 -4.83
CA ASP A 286 -22.21 11.77 -5.21
C ASP A 286 -21.18 12.78 -5.71
N ASP A 287 -20.00 12.86 -5.10
CA ASP A 287 -18.88 13.68 -5.58
C ASP A 287 -18.44 13.24 -6.98
N MET A 288 -18.39 11.93 -7.26
CA MET A 288 -18.08 11.41 -8.60
C MET A 288 -19.14 11.79 -9.62
N ARG A 289 -20.45 11.72 -9.25
CA ARG A 289 -21.57 12.17 -10.11
C ARG A 289 -21.47 13.67 -10.38
N ALA A 290 -21.19 14.46 -9.37
CA ALA A 290 -20.98 15.91 -9.49
C ALA A 290 -19.78 16.25 -10.38
N ALA A 291 -18.74 15.43 -10.39
CA ALA A 291 -17.58 15.53 -11.28
C ALA A 291 -17.83 14.96 -12.70
N GLY A 292 -19.05 14.56 -13.02
CA GLY A 292 -19.47 14.14 -14.38
C GLY A 292 -19.42 12.65 -14.65
N ALA A 293 -19.15 11.78 -13.67
CA ALA A 293 -19.17 10.34 -13.85
C ALA A 293 -20.61 9.80 -13.93
N THR A 294 -20.81 8.74 -14.72
CA THR A 294 -21.99 7.90 -14.60
C THR A 294 -21.71 6.80 -13.60
N VAL A 295 -22.47 6.77 -12.50
CA VAL A 295 -22.28 5.81 -11.40
C VAL A 295 -23.46 4.87 -11.34
N GLU A 296 -23.21 3.57 -11.48
CA GLU A 296 -24.19 2.49 -11.34
C GLU A 296 -23.81 1.62 -10.13
N GLU A 297 -24.77 1.40 -9.23
CA GLU A 297 -24.56 0.51 -8.10
C GLU A 297 -24.78 -0.94 -8.53
N VAL A 298 -23.80 -1.80 -8.22
CA VAL A 298 -23.80 -3.22 -8.58
C VAL A 298 -23.61 -4.11 -7.35
N GLY A 299 -24.23 -5.27 -7.37
CA GLY A 299 -23.92 -6.35 -6.43
C GLY A 299 -22.80 -7.23 -6.98
N ILE A 300 -22.02 -7.79 -6.10
CA ILE A 300 -21.04 -8.82 -6.42
C ILE A 300 -21.19 -9.98 -5.44
N GLU A 301 -21.18 -11.20 -5.96
CA GLU A 301 -21.16 -12.41 -5.13
C GLU A 301 -19.78 -13.04 -5.27
N LEU A 302 -19.04 -13.08 -4.18
CA LEU A 302 -17.73 -13.71 -4.11
C LEU A 302 -17.82 -15.00 -3.33
N PRO A 303 -17.01 -16.01 -3.65
CA PRO A 303 -16.79 -17.15 -2.77
C PRO A 303 -16.30 -16.69 -1.39
N ASP A 304 -16.46 -17.53 -0.38
CA ASP A 304 -15.92 -17.22 0.96
C ASP A 304 -14.41 -17.02 0.91
N THR A 305 -13.98 -15.76 0.97
CA THR A 305 -12.56 -15.36 0.83
C THR A 305 -11.73 -15.80 2.03
N MET A 306 -12.31 -15.97 3.22
CA MET A 306 -11.59 -16.52 4.37
C MET A 306 -11.25 -17.99 4.18
N LEU A 307 -12.13 -18.77 3.53
CA LEU A 307 -11.82 -20.13 3.12
C LEU A 307 -10.69 -20.17 2.08
N PHE A 308 -10.69 -19.20 1.16
CA PHE A 308 -9.60 -19.09 0.18
C PHE A 308 -8.29 -18.70 0.85
N PHE A 309 -8.28 -17.80 1.82
CA PHE A 309 -7.09 -17.45 2.59
C PHE A 309 -6.48 -18.70 3.26
N ASP A 310 -7.28 -19.50 3.97
CA ASP A 310 -6.80 -20.73 4.60
C ASP A 310 -6.31 -21.77 3.56
N HIS A 311 -6.94 -21.85 2.38
CA HIS A 311 -6.58 -22.83 1.37
C HIS A 311 -5.44 -22.38 0.44
N LEU A 312 -5.29 -21.08 0.16
CA LEU A 312 -4.25 -20.54 -0.71
C LEU A 312 -2.97 -20.25 0.06
N ASN A 313 -3.10 -19.56 1.18
CA ASN A 313 -1.96 -19.07 1.95
C ASN A 313 -1.64 -19.93 3.16
N GLY A 314 -2.63 -20.65 3.72
CA GLY A 314 -2.45 -21.40 4.96
C GLY A 314 -1.33 -22.43 4.90
N TYR A 315 -1.14 -23.09 3.77
CA TYR A 315 -0.08 -24.07 3.58
C TYR A 315 1.32 -23.39 3.56
N GLU A 316 1.45 -22.19 2.98
CA GLU A 316 2.70 -21.42 2.99
C GLU A 316 3.04 -20.97 4.42
N TYR A 317 2.02 -20.55 5.18
CA TYR A 317 2.18 -20.26 6.62
C TYR A 317 2.63 -21.49 7.41
N LEU A 318 2.14 -22.69 7.07
CA LEU A 318 2.55 -23.92 7.74
C LEU A 318 4.02 -24.23 7.47
N GLU A 319 4.42 -24.24 6.20
CA GLU A 319 5.81 -24.52 5.80
C GLU A 319 6.76 -23.51 6.44
N PHE A 320 6.44 -22.23 6.33
CA PHE A 320 7.17 -21.14 6.96
C PHE A 320 7.26 -21.31 8.49
N ALA A 321 6.14 -21.63 9.15
CA ALA A 321 6.12 -21.81 10.60
C ALA A 321 6.95 -23.02 11.07
N GLU A 322 6.99 -24.09 10.29
CA GLU A 322 7.82 -25.27 10.56
C GLU A 322 9.31 -24.93 10.42
N GLU A 323 9.69 -24.21 9.38
CA GLU A 323 11.06 -23.74 9.15
C GLU A 323 11.54 -22.81 10.26
N MET A 324 10.75 -21.81 10.62
CA MET A 324 11.08 -20.87 11.68
C MET A 324 11.22 -21.57 13.04
N ARG A 325 10.34 -22.52 13.38
CA ARG A 325 10.44 -23.29 14.61
C ARG A 325 11.68 -24.18 14.64
N ALA A 326 12.04 -24.80 13.50
CA ALA A 326 13.26 -25.57 13.37
C ALA A 326 14.52 -24.69 13.60
N GLY A 327 14.47 -23.42 13.24
CA GLY A 327 15.48 -22.40 13.55
C GLY A 327 15.43 -21.85 14.98
N GLY A 328 14.48 -22.31 15.82
CA GLY A 328 14.31 -21.83 17.21
C GLY A 328 13.59 -20.48 17.33
N VAL A 329 12.91 -20.04 16.29
CA VAL A 329 12.16 -18.78 16.26
C VAL A 329 10.77 -18.98 16.84
N GLU A 330 10.39 -18.18 17.84
CA GLU A 330 9.03 -18.10 18.36
C GLU A 330 8.20 -17.13 17.53
N LEU A 331 7.26 -17.65 16.77
CA LEU A 331 6.36 -16.85 15.94
C LEU A 331 5.28 -16.14 16.75
N TRP A 332 4.74 -15.07 16.16
CA TRP A 332 3.54 -14.41 16.68
C TRP A 332 2.38 -15.43 16.80
N PRO A 333 1.60 -15.40 17.91
CA PRO A 333 0.58 -16.44 18.17
C PRO A 333 -0.40 -16.66 17.04
N MET A 334 -0.82 -15.60 16.34
CA MET A 334 -1.77 -15.69 15.23
C MET A 334 -1.18 -16.40 14.00
N ILE A 335 0.11 -16.21 13.71
CA ILE A 335 0.80 -16.95 12.63
C ILE A 335 0.83 -18.43 12.97
N ALA A 336 1.14 -18.74 14.23
CA ALA A 336 1.13 -20.12 14.71
C ALA A 336 -0.27 -20.76 14.63
N GLU A 337 -1.34 -19.99 14.87
CA GLU A 337 -2.72 -20.46 14.77
C GLU A 337 -3.13 -20.72 13.31
N VAL A 338 -2.80 -19.82 12.36
CA VAL A 338 -3.04 -20.03 10.93
C VAL A 338 -2.32 -21.28 10.45
N ALA A 339 -1.05 -21.46 10.80
CA ALA A 339 -0.27 -22.64 10.47
C ALA A 339 -0.89 -23.95 11.06
N GLU A 340 -1.45 -23.90 12.28
CA GLU A 340 -2.11 -25.05 12.88
C GLU A 340 -3.39 -25.44 12.13
N ARG A 341 -4.22 -24.46 11.72
CA ARG A 341 -5.41 -24.71 10.90
C ARG A 341 -5.03 -25.32 9.55
N ALA A 342 -3.95 -24.84 8.94
CA ALA A 342 -3.46 -25.30 7.65
C ALA A 342 -3.11 -26.80 7.62
N LYS A 343 -2.75 -27.41 8.75
CA LYS A 343 -2.50 -28.89 8.83
C LYS A 343 -3.68 -29.73 8.40
N SER A 344 -4.90 -29.19 8.48
CA SER A 344 -6.12 -29.88 8.05
C SER A 344 -6.45 -29.66 6.58
N VAL A 345 -5.77 -28.74 5.90
CA VAL A 345 -6.01 -28.42 4.48
C VAL A 345 -5.41 -29.50 3.59
N THR A 346 -6.23 -30.02 2.70
CA THR A 346 -5.82 -31.07 1.77
C THR A 346 -5.31 -30.49 0.46
N GLY A 347 -4.38 -31.17 -0.21
CA GLY A 347 -3.92 -30.78 -1.55
C GLY A 347 -5.06 -30.63 -2.58
N ARG A 348 -6.21 -31.34 -2.38
CA ARG A 348 -7.41 -31.16 -3.20
C ARG A 348 -8.06 -29.79 -2.98
N GLN A 349 -8.12 -29.31 -1.74
CA GLN A 349 -8.66 -27.98 -1.41
C GLN A 349 -7.76 -26.88 -1.96
N VAL A 350 -6.45 -26.99 -1.76
CA VAL A 350 -5.45 -26.07 -2.36
C VAL A 350 -5.62 -26.02 -3.88
N SER A 351 -5.62 -27.17 -4.55
CA SER A 351 -5.80 -27.24 -6.01
C SER A 351 -7.13 -26.64 -6.47
N ALA A 352 -8.21 -26.83 -5.70
CA ALA A 352 -9.52 -26.25 -6.02
C ALA A 352 -9.51 -24.73 -5.89
N ALA A 353 -8.89 -24.19 -4.84
CA ALA A 353 -8.75 -22.74 -4.63
C ALA A 353 -7.95 -22.09 -5.78
N PHE A 354 -6.78 -22.64 -6.12
CA PHE A 354 -5.96 -22.12 -7.23
C PHE A 354 -6.66 -22.21 -8.60
N ARG A 355 -7.30 -23.34 -8.92
CA ARG A 355 -7.80 -23.60 -10.27
C ARG A 355 -9.20 -23.08 -10.52
N ARG A 356 -10.07 -23.08 -9.52
CA ARG A 356 -11.46 -22.62 -9.64
C ARG A 356 -11.72 -21.35 -8.87
N GLY A 357 -11.27 -21.28 -7.62
CA GLY A 357 -11.56 -20.16 -6.76
C GLY A 357 -11.06 -18.84 -7.33
N LYS A 358 -9.79 -18.73 -7.71
CA LYS A 358 -9.25 -17.52 -8.33
C LYS A 358 -10.00 -17.15 -9.62
N THR A 359 -10.39 -18.17 -10.44
CA THR A 359 -11.16 -17.92 -11.67
C THR A 359 -12.58 -17.45 -11.36
N GLU A 360 -13.23 -17.98 -10.34
CA GLU A 360 -14.57 -17.58 -9.91
C GLU A 360 -14.55 -16.11 -9.40
N ILE A 361 -13.56 -15.75 -8.58
CA ILE A 361 -13.36 -14.36 -8.13
C ILE A 361 -13.13 -13.44 -9.33
N TYR A 362 -12.21 -13.80 -10.23
CA TYR A 362 -11.93 -13.00 -11.44
C TYR A 362 -13.18 -12.78 -12.29
N ASN A 363 -13.97 -13.84 -12.53
CA ASN A 363 -15.20 -13.75 -13.32
C ASN A 363 -16.27 -12.88 -12.63
N ALA A 364 -16.38 -12.91 -11.31
CA ALA A 364 -17.29 -12.07 -10.56
C ALA A 364 -16.94 -10.58 -10.74
N PHE A 365 -15.66 -10.22 -10.64
CA PHE A 365 -15.19 -8.86 -10.94
C PHE A 365 -15.43 -8.46 -12.41
N ALA A 366 -15.12 -9.35 -13.34
CA ALA A 366 -15.34 -9.09 -14.77
C ALA A 366 -16.80 -8.83 -15.09
N ALA A 367 -17.71 -9.59 -14.46
CA ALA A 367 -19.16 -9.41 -14.60
C ALA A 367 -19.63 -8.07 -13.99
N ALA A 368 -19.18 -7.74 -12.77
CA ALA A 368 -19.50 -6.47 -12.10
C ALA A 368 -19.01 -5.24 -12.87
N MET A 369 -17.91 -5.36 -13.61
CA MET A 369 -17.37 -4.28 -14.46
C MET A 369 -17.92 -4.28 -15.89
N THR A 370 -18.97 -5.06 -16.18
CA THR A 370 -19.56 -5.06 -17.54
C THR A 370 -20.14 -3.68 -17.85
N GLY A 371 -19.63 -3.04 -18.91
CA GLY A 371 -20.07 -1.68 -19.30
C GLY A 371 -19.44 -0.54 -18.47
N ALA A 372 -18.69 -0.81 -17.42
CA ALA A 372 -18.00 0.19 -16.62
C ALA A 372 -16.49 0.28 -16.97
N ASP A 373 -15.88 1.40 -16.68
CA ASP A 373 -14.45 1.63 -16.88
C ASP A 373 -13.64 1.21 -15.62
N VAL A 374 -14.24 1.40 -14.43
CA VAL A 374 -13.69 0.97 -13.13
C VAL A 374 -14.79 0.47 -12.20
N LEU A 375 -14.44 -0.40 -11.27
CA LEU A 375 -15.24 -0.72 -10.09
C LEU A 375 -14.70 0.06 -8.89
N VAL A 376 -15.59 0.70 -8.12
CA VAL A 376 -15.22 1.45 -6.92
C VAL A 376 -15.88 0.83 -5.70
N THR A 377 -15.11 0.70 -4.62
CA THR A 377 -15.55 0.17 -3.32
C THR A 377 -14.94 1.01 -2.19
N PRO A 378 -15.44 0.92 -0.96
CA PRO A 378 -14.61 1.26 0.19
C PRO A 378 -13.32 0.42 0.16
N THR A 379 -12.19 0.96 0.60
CA THR A 379 -10.94 0.18 0.68
C THR A 379 -10.97 -0.80 1.86
N THR A 380 -11.52 -0.34 2.98
CA THR A 380 -11.65 -1.13 4.22
C THR A 380 -13.08 -1.07 4.75
N PRO A 381 -13.58 -2.14 5.39
CA PRO A 381 -14.96 -2.16 5.90
C PRO A 381 -15.16 -1.30 7.16
N VAL A 382 -14.07 -0.90 7.82
CA VAL A 382 -14.04 -0.09 9.04
C VAL A 382 -12.97 1.00 8.94
N PRO A 383 -13.12 2.13 9.67
CA PRO A 383 -12.05 3.12 9.82
C PRO A 383 -10.93 2.59 10.73
N ALA A 384 -9.90 3.41 11.00
CA ALA A 384 -8.85 3.08 11.96
C ALA A 384 -9.45 2.83 13.37
N PHE A 385 -8.90 1.86 14.08
CA PHE A 385 -9.35 1.43 15.40
C PHE A 385 -8.19 1.43 16.41
N PRO A 386 -8.48 1.45 17.74
CA PRO A 386 -7.43 1.43 18.76
C PRO A 386 -6.49 0.24 18.64
N HIS A 387 -5.25 0.40 19.15
CA HIS A 387 -4.32 -0.70 19.29
C HIS A 387 -4.80 -1.70 20.35
N ASP A 388 -5.45 -2.75 19.93
CA ASP A 388 -5.89 -3.87 20.77
C ASP A 388 -5.40 -5.23 20.25
N GLY A 389 -4.39 -5.16 19.36
CA GLY A 389 -3.77 -6.32 18.71
C GLY A 389 -4.60 -6.90 17.58
N ALA A 390 -3.95 -7.63 16.71
CA ALA A 390 -4.60 -8.35 15.61
C ALA A 390 -5.58 -9.42 16.09
N ALA A 391 -5.34 -9.97 17.30
CA ALA A 391 -6.19 -10.93 18.00
C ALA A 391 -7.17 -10.26 18.99
N GLY A 392 -7.47 -8.97 18.81
CA GLY A 392 -8.39 -8.22 19.67
C GLY A 392 -9.76 -8.87 19.78
N PRO A 393 -10.60 -8.38 20.72
CA PRO A 393 -11.88 -9.00 20.99
C PRO A 393 -12.80 -8.93 19.77
N THR A 394 -13.72 -9.90 19.67
CA THR A 394 -14.86 -9.81 18.75
C THR A 394 -15.60 -8.51 18.99
N ARG A 395 -15.95 -7.82 17.92
CA ARG A 395 -16.65 -6.54 17.97
C ARG A 395 -17.97 -6.60 17.22
N LEU A 396 -18.81 -5.61 17.45
CA LEU A 396 -20.01 -5.37 16.67
C LEU A 396 -19.72 -4.26 15.64
N VAL A 397 -19.95 -4.57 14.37
CA VAL A 397 -19.97 -3.59 13.29
C VAL A 397 -21.38 -3.58 12.69
N ASP A 398 -22.06 -2.46 12.71
CA ASP A 398 -23.47 -2.31 12.30
C ASP A 398 -24.39 -3.38 12.95
N GLY A 399 -24.18 -3.65 14.25
CA GLY A 399 -24.96 -4.63 15.02
C GLY A 399 -24.65 -6.11 14.73
N GLN A 400 -23.67 -6.40 13.86
CA GLN A 400 -23.23 -7.74 13.53
C GLN A 400 -21.94 -8.08 14.28
N GLU A 401 -21.88 -9.26 14.85
CA GLU A 401 -20.65 -9.79 15.44
C GLU A 401 -19.65 -10.15 14.32
N VAL A 402 -18.43 -9.61 14.43
CA VAL A 402 -17.39 -9.77 13.42
C VAL A 402 -16.12 -10.38 14.02
N PRO A 403 -15.29 -11.03 13.21
CA PRO A 403 -13.94 -11.44 13.62
C PRO A 403 -13.11 -10.27 14.15
N PRO A 404 -11.97 -10.53 14.82
CA PRO A 404 -11.03 -9.48 15.17
C PRO A 404 -10.76 -8.57 13.98
N LEU A 405 -10.79 -7.24 14.21
CA LEU A 405 -10.73 -6.26 13.13
C LEU A 405 -9.46 -6.37 12.27
N GLY A 406 -8.35 -6.83 12.87
CA GLY A 406 -7.11 -7.09 12.14
C GLY A 406 -7.21 -8.20 11.07
N LEU A 407 -8.21 -9.10 11.18
CA LEU A 407 -8.55 -10.08 10.15
C LEU A 407 -9.60 -9.54 9.16
N LEU A 408 -10.64 -8.90 9.69
CA LEU A 408 -11.74 -8.35 8.87
C LEU A 408 -11.24 -7.30 7.87
N ILE A 409 -10.21 -6.53 8.22
CA ILE A 409 -9.78 -5.33 7.50
C ILE A 409 -9.40 -5.61 6.04
N HIS A 410 -8.99 -6.84 5.71
CA HIS A 410 -8.61 -7.27 4.37
C HIS A 410 -9.80 -7.71 3.48
N SER A 411 -11.00 -7.88 4.04
CA SER A 411 -12.15 -8.48 3.32
C SER A 411 -12.51 -7.77 2.00
N MET A 412 -12.20 -6.47 1.90
CA MET A 412 -12.44 -5.67 0.69
C MET A 412 -11.25 -5.63 -0.27
N THR A 413 -10.05 -5.91 0.21
CA THR A 413 -8.80 -5.75 -0.57
C THR A 413 -8.21 -7.08 -1.04
N GLU A 414 -8.45 -8.15 -0.33
CA GLU A 414 -7.96 -9.48 -0.67
C GLU A 414 -8.54 -10.04 -1.98
N PRO A 415 -9.85 -9.96 -2.26
CA PRO A 415 -10.41 -10.53 -3.49
C PRO A 415 -9.81 -9.98 -4.79
N PRO A 416 -9.56 -8.65 -4.96
CA PRO A 416 -8.86 -8.15 -6.14
C PRO A 416 -7.42 -8.66 -6.28
N SER A 417 -6.74 -9.01 -5.17
CA SER A 417 -5.41 -9.62 -5.21
C SER A 417 -5.47 -11.02 -5.81
N HIS A 418 -6.37 -11.87 -5.32
CA HIS A 418 -6.57 -13.23 -5.86
C HIS A 418 -6.98 -13.23 -7.35
N ALA A 419 -7.65 -12.19 -7.80
CA ALA A 419 -7.97 -11.98 -9.21
C ALA A 419 -6.81 -11.37 -10.02
N GLY A 420 -5.70 -10.99 -9.39
CA GLY A 420 -4.55 -10.34 -10.04
C GLY A 420 -4.81 -8.92 -10.55
N LEU A 421 -5.94 -8.30 -10.18
CA LEU A 421 -6.41 -7.03 -10.74
C LEU A 421 -5.64 -5.83 -10.19
N PRO A 422 -5.44 -4.75 -10.97
CA PRO A 422 -4.90 -3.50 -10.47
C PRO A 422 -5.92 -2.83 -9.54
N ALA A 423 -5.46 -2.28 -8.43
CA ALA A 423 -6.30 -1.55 -7.50
C ALA A 423 -5.55 -0.39 -6.85
N ILE A 424 -6.23 0.74 -6.66
CA ILE A 424 -5.65 1.94 -6.05
C ILE A 424 -6.56 2.36 -4.91
N SER A 425 -5.98 2.54 -3.71
CA SER A 425 -6.66 3.23 -2.61
C SER A 425 -6.32 4.71 -2.64
N VAL A 426 -7.33 5.56 -2.57
CA VAL A 426 -7.18 7.02 -2.43
C VAL A 426 -8.03 7.53 -1.28
N PRO A 427 -7.68 8.67 -0.64
CA PRO A 427 -8.53 9.25 0.40
C PRO A 427 -9.94 9.57 -0.13
N GLY A 428 -10.98 9.11 0.59
CA GLY A 428 -12.38 9.26 0.23
C GLY A 428 -13.18 10.15 1.19
N GLY A 429 -12.55 10.69 2.22
CA GLY A 429 -13.19 11.53 3.23
C GLY A 429 -12.68 11.27 4.62
N PHE A 430 -13.30 11.92 5.60
CA PHE A 430 -12.96 11.78 7.02
C PHE A 430 -14.26 11.60 7.82
N ASP A 431 -14.21 10.69 8.79
CA ASP A 431 -15.32 10.48 9.72
C ASP A 431 -15.46 11.63 10.73
N ALA A 432 -16.43 11.51 11.64
CA ALA A 432 -16.68 12.52 12.67
C ALA A 432 -15.53 12.66 13.68
N ASP A 433 -14.72 11.62 13.82
CA ASP A 433 -13.53 11.59 14.68
C ASP A 433 -12.27 12.10 13.99
N GLY A 434 -12.37 12.49 12.71
CA GLY A 434 -11.27 12.98 11.89
C GLY A 434 -10.36 11.86 11.35
N LEU A 435 -10.81 10.62 11.35
CA LEU A 435 -10.10 9.48 10.78
C LEU A 435 -10.42 9.37 9.28
N PRO A 436 -9.41 9.14 8.43
CA PRO A 436 -9.64 8.99 7.00
C PRO A 436 -10.28 7.65 6.66
N ILE A 437 -11.04 7.63 5.58
CA ILE A 437 -11.42 6.42 4.87
C ILE A 437 -10.81 6.41 3.48
N GLY A 438 -10.52 5.23 2.95
CA GLY A 438 -10.05 5.04 1.57
C GLY A 438 -11.15 4.57 0.64
N LEU A 439 -11.08 5.00 -0.61
CA LEU A 439 -11.82 4.44 -1.73
C LEU A 439 -10.89 3.59 -2.58
N GLN A 440 -11.32 2.40 -2.92
CA GLN A 440 -10.58 1.49 -3.78
C GLN A 440 -11.14 1.54 -5.20
N PHE A 441 -10.31 1.95 -6.17
CA PHE A 441 -10.59 1.89 -7.60
C PHE A 441 -9.95 0.61 -8.15
N ILE A 442 -10.76 -0.28 -8.72
CA ILE A 442 -10.34 -1.58 -9.24
C ILE A 442 -10.54 -1.57 -10.76
N GLY A 443 -9.51 -1.96 -11.50
CA GLY A 443 -9.55 -2.06 -12.95
C GLY A 443 -9.59 -3.49 -13.47
N ARG A 444 -9.77 -3.62 -14.77
CA ARG A 444 -9.52 -4.90 -15.44
C ARG A 444 -8.05 -5.25 -15.40
N LEU A 445 -7.74 -6.53 -15.50
CA LEU A 445 -6.36 -6.99 -15.53
C LEU A 445 -5.57 -6.24 -16.61
N TRP A 446 -4.44 -5.69 -16.20
CA TRP A 446 -3.52 -4.85 -17.00
C TRP A 446 -4.08 -3.51 -17.47
N ALA A 447 -5.18 -3.04 -16.91
CA ALA A 447 -5.71 -1.71 -17.14
C ALA A 447 -5.18 -0.67 -16.12
N ASP A 448 -3.94 -0.84 -15.64
CA ASP A 448 -3.32 -0.01 -14.60
C ASP A 448 -3.38 1.49 -14.94
N ALA A 449 -3.06 1.87 -16.18
CA ALA A 449 -3.09 3.26 -16.62
C ALA A 449 -4.50 3.87 -16.58
N ASP A 450 -5.55 3.08 -16.85
CA ASP A 450 -6.93 3.56 -16.80
C ASP A 450 -7.36 3.83 -15.37
N VAL A 451 -7.04 2.92 -14.44
CA VAL A 451 -7.32 3.09 -13.01
C VAL A 451 -6.60 4.31 -12.44
N ILE A 452 -5.31 4.47 -12.78
CA ILE A 452 -4.52 5.64 -12.40
C ILE A 452 -5.17 6.93 -12.90
N SER A 453 -5.59 6.97 -14.15
CA SER A 453 -6.23 8.16 -14.75
C SER A 453 -7.51 8.54 -13.99
N VAL A 454 -8.40 7.57 -13.72
CA VAL A 454 -9.65 7.83 -13.01
C VAL A 454 -9.39 8.26 -11.56
N ALA A 455 -8.50 7.57 -10.86
CA ALA A 455 -8.15 7.89 -9.47
C ALA A 455 -7.52 9.30 -9.35
N ALA A 456 -6.64 9.69 -10.29
CA ALA A 456 -6.03 11.02 -10.31
C ALA A 456 -7.05 12.13 -10.56
N ARG A 457 -8.00 11.89 -11.46
CA ARG A 457 -9.09 12.84 -11.74
C ARG A 457 -10.01 13.00 -10.53
N TYR A 458 -10.36 11.90 -9.84
CA TYR A 458 -11.10 11.94 -8.59
C TYR A 458 -10.35 12.71 -7.49
N GLN A 459 -9.05 12.42 -7.30
CA GLN A 459 -8.23 13.10 -6.30
C GLN A 459 -8.20 14.62 -6.52
N ARG A 460 -8.12 15.08 -7.78
CA ARG A 460 -8.17 16.52 -8.10
C ARG A 460 -9.56 17.13 -7.86
N ALA A 461 -10.62 16.39 -8.13
CA ALA A 461 -11.98 16.87 -7.94
C ALA A 461 -12.35 17.09 -6.47
N THR A 462 -11.81 16.27 -5.56
CA THR A 462 -12.18 16.27 -4.13
C THR A 462 -11.17 16.96 -3.22
N GLY A 463 -9.88 16.92 -3.56
CA GLY A 463 -8.83 17.57 -2.78
C GLY A 463 -8.54 16.99 -1.39
N TRP A 464 -9.07 15.80 -1.03
CA TRP A 464 -8.87 15.18 0.30
C TRP A 464 -7.39 15.01 0.67
N HIS A 465 -6.52 14.77 -0.31
CA HIS A 465 -5.08 14.58 -0.16
C HIS A 465 -4.31 15.83 0.32
N THR A 466 -4.95 17.01 0.31
CA THR A 466 -4.32 18.27 0.76
C THR A 466 -4.43 18.47 2.26
N ARG A 467 -5.18 17.62 2.96
CA ARG A 467 -5.26 17.66 4.42
C ARG A 467 -4.06 16.98 5.05
N HIS A 468 -3.55 17.56 6.13
CA HIS A 468 -2.41 17.05 6.87
C HIS A 468 -2.77 16.81 8.34
N PRO A 469 -2.24 15.75 8.98
CA PRO A 469 -2.47 15.53 10.40
C PRO A 469 -1.75 16.57 11.27
N ALA A 470 -2.36 16.95 12.39
CA ALA A 470 -1.78 17.86 13.37
C ALA A 470 -0.87 17.06 14.36
N LEU A 471 0.40 16.84 13.97
CA LEU A 471 1.39 16.07 14.76
C LEU A 471 2.46 16.98 15.37
#